data_3cb97df3273068c3942f433c151a13d0
#
_entry.id   3cb97df3273068c3942f433c151a13d0
#
_cell.length_a   1.000
_cell.length_b   1.000
_cell.length_c   1.000
_cell.angle_alpha   90.00
_cell.angle_beta   90.00
_cell.angle_gamma   90.00
#
_symmetry.space_group_name_H-M   'P 1'
#
loop_
_entity.id
_entity.type
_entity.pdbx_description
1 polymer ?
#
loop_
_entity_poly.entity_id
_entity_poly.type
_entity_poly.pdbx_seq_one_letter_code
_entity_poly.pdbx_strand_id
1 'polypeptide(L)'
;MSYTIKTLDKSQVELTIAVESKDYAKHLAKAAEKISHRTNIKGFRSGKAPYEIIKKEVGDMAILQEALEAIVQETFYQAVTEEKIETIGMPKIEIEKIAPDNPVVYKATVALLPSVKLPDIKKIKVERKVKEVGDKHINEVIDNLRKMHAKEVHKTGVAEGDDKLIIDMNMFLDKVPVEGGQAKNYQVYLSEDHYIPGFNNQIKGLKKDEEKEFSLDFPPTHYQKHLAGKNVQFKVKIKDVFERQLPELSTELAKILGQESLNKLKELIKNNLLQEAEQKADQQFEIQILDDLISKTEFAELPDLLIDAERQKMFYELKRDLDNHGISVEQYFNDINKTQEEIYEGFKEQAEKRAKTALISRQVAKDNNIHVHDEEINKEIKMMEEMYKDNKEYMENLKKPEVRDTIAMTLQNRKVMQWLRAQVLDEQIPNNTIHKH
;
A
#
# COMPACT_ATOMS: atom_id res chain seq x y z
N MET A 1 -40.10 15.31 11.26
CA MET A 1 -38.67 15.35 11.66
C MET A 1 -38.23 16.81 11.66
N SER A 2 -37.45 17.24 12.65
CA SER A 2 -36.74 18.53 12.68
C SER A 2 -35.29 18.32 13.07
N TYR A 3 -34.38 19.18 12.59
CA TYR A 3 -32.96 19.09 12.91
C TYR A 3 -32.32 20.47 12.98
N THR A 4 -31.20 20.53 13.70
CA THR A 4 -30.30 21.69 13.75
C THR A 4 -28.90 21.25 13.44
N ILE A 5 -28.11 22.12 12.76
CA ILE A 5 -26.76 21.84 12.34
C ILE A 5 -25.83 22.80 13.06
N LYS A 6 -24.76 22.23 13.66
CA LYS A 6 -23.69 22.98 14.30
C LYS A 6 -22.37 22.59 13.66
N THR A 7 -21.63 23.53 13.11
CA THR A 7 -20.27 23.31 12.63
C THR A 7 -19.32 23.15 13.79
N LEU A 8 -18.47 22.15 13.72
CA LEU A 8 -17.39 21.86 14.67
C LEU A 8 -16.03 22.06 13.97
N ASP A 9 -14.96 22.02 14.77
CA ASP A 9 -13.60 22.05 14.26
C ASP A 9 -13.27 20.80 13.45
N LYS A 10 -12.15 20.79 12.74
CA LYS A 10 -11.67 19.66 11.94
C LYS A 10 -12.67 19.17 10.89
N SER A 11 -13.31 20.10 10.20
CA SER A 11 -14.32 19.79 9.16
C SER A 11 -15.36 18.78 9.63
N GLN A 12 -15.92 18.98 10.81
CA GLN A 12 -17.00 18.15 11.35
C GLN A 12 -18.29 18.97 11.51
N VAL A 13 -19.40 18.27 11.48
CA VAL A 13 -20.71 18.84 11.85
C VAL A 13 -21.43 17.94 12.83
N GLU A 14 -22.15 18.56 13.75
CA GLU A 14 -23.08 17.91 14.65
C GLU A 14 -24.50 18.23 14.20
N LEU A 15 -25.26 17.21 13.85
CA LEU A 15 -26.68 17.31 13.59
C LEU A 15 -27.45 16.85 14.83
N THR A 16 -28.23 17.72 15.44
CA THR A 16 -29.20 17.32 16.46
C THR A 16 -30.54 17.10 15.79
N ILE A 17 -31.01 15.85 15.75
CA ILE A 17 -32.19 15.41 15.02
C ILE A 17 -33.25 14.98 16.01
N ALA A 18 -34.48 15.53 15.87
CA ALA A 18 -35.67 15.16 16.61
C ALA A 18 -36.67 14.51 15.68
N VAL A 19 -37.05 13.26 15.95
CA VAL A 19 -37.97 12.45 15.15
C VAL A 19 -39.27 12.27 15.92
N GLU A 20 -40.35 12.81 15.42
CA GLU A 20 -41.68 12.70 16.05
C GLU A 20 -42.19 11.25 16.01
N SER A 21 -43.01 10.85 16.99
CA SER A 21 -43.56 9.49 17.11
C SER A 21 -44.30 9.03 15.86
N LYS A 22 -45.01 9.92 15.20
CA LYS A 22 -45.70 9.64 13.92
C LYS A 22 -44.75 9.29 12.78
N ASP A 23 -43.54 9.87 12.77
CA ASP A 23 -42.57 9.69 11.69
C ASP A 23 -41.82 8.34 11.80
N TYR A 24 -41.67 7.82 13.01
CA TYR A 24 -41.01 6.51 13.21
C TYR A 24 -41.96 5.32 13.43
N ALA A 25 -43.30 5.53 13.40
CA ALA A 25 -44.29 4.48 13.62
C ALA A 25 -44.11 3.26 12.70
N LYS A 26 -43.71 3.47 11.44
CA LYS A 26 -43.42 2.39 10.46
C LYS A 26 -42.24 1.51 10.90
N HIS A 27 -41.28 2.07 11.63
CA HIS A 27 -40.09 1.33 12.12
C HIS A 27 -40.48 0.49 13.33
N LEU A 28 -41.39 0.96 14.19
CA LEU A 28 -41.92 0.17 15.31
C LEU A 28 -42.61 -1.10 14.84
N ALA A 29 -43.42 -1.01 13.78
CA ALA A 29 -44.09 -2.19 13.23
C ALA A 29 -43.10 -3.25 12.71
N LYS A 30 -42.05 -2.83 11.97
CA LYS A 30 -41.00 -3.71 11.48
C LYS A 30 -40.17 -4.29 12.63
N ALA A 31 -39.86 -3.49 13.66
CA ALA A 31 -39.11 -3.95 14.83
C ALA A 31 -39.89 -4.99 15.63
N ALA A 32 -41.18 -4.74 15.83
CA ALA A 32 -42.06 -5.71 16.48
C ALA A 32 -42.13 -7.04 15.70
N GLU A 33 -42.21 -7.01 14.38
CA GLU A 33 -42.14 -8.21 13.55
C GLU A 33 -40.82 -8.97 13.74
N LYS A 34 -39.66 -8.26 13.72
CA LYS A 34 -38.36 -8.88 14.00
C LYS A 34 -38.28 -9.52 15.37
N ILE A 35 -38.77 -8.85 16.41
CA ILE A 35 -38.84 -9.38 17.78
C ILE A 35 -39.69 -10.63 17.81
N SER A 36 -40.86 -10.62 17.15
CA SER A 36 -41.77 -11.77 17.04
C SER A 36 -41.16 -12.99 16.37
N HIS A 37 -40.15 -12.83 15.52
CA HIS A 37 -39.39 -13.93 14.93
C HIS A 37 -38.37 -14.55 15.90
N ARG A 38 -37.83 -13.75 16.82
CA ARG A 38 -36.79 -14.17 17.77
C ARG A 38 -37.33 -14.61 19.13
N THR A 39 -38.55 -14.15 19.47
CA THR A 39 -39.16 -14.38 20.76
C THR A 39 -40.39 -15.29 20.63
N ASN A 40 -40.52 -16.26 21.52
CA ASN A 40 -41.69 -17.15 21.54
C ASN A 40 -42.88 -16.43 22.19
N ILE A 41 -43.84 -15.97 21.41
CA ILE A 41 -45.05 -15.32 21.86
C ILE A 41 -46.15 -16.35 22.02
N LYS A 42 -46.67 -16.51 23.23
CA LYS A 42 -47.67 -17.55 23.58
C LYS A 42 -48.92 -17.39 22.68
N GLY A 43 -49.29 -18.48 22.02
CA GLY A 43 -50.50 -18.53 21.17
C GLY A 43 -50.28 -18.13 19.73
N PHE A 44 -49.07 -17.77 19.31
CA PHE A 44 -48.77 -17.36 17.93
C PHE A 44 -47.54 -18.08 17.38
N ARG A 45 -47.61 -18.34 16.06
CA ARG A 45 -46.46 -18.82 15.31
C ARG A 45 -45.41 -17.69 15.21
N SER A 46 -44.13 -18.05 15.25
CA SER A 46 -43.02 -17.10 15.07
C SER A 46 -43.26 -16.15 13.90
N GLY A 47 -43.17 -14.84 14.15
CA GLY A 47 -43.39 -13.77 13.16
C GLY A 47 -44.84 -13.48 12.79
N LYS A 48 -45.84 -14.07 13.48
CA LYS A 48 -47.26 -13.90 13.14
C LYS A 48 -48.09 -13.28 14.25
N ALA A 49 -47.50 -12.85 15.36
CA ALA A 49 -48.21 -12.15 16.41
C ALA A 49 -48.57 -10.70 15.97
N PRO A 50 -49.78 -10.22 16.25
CA PRO A 50 -50.15 -8.84 16.01
C PRO A 50 -49.32 -7.86 16.86
N TYR A 51 -49.12 -6.62 16.36
CA TYR A 51 -48.32 -5.59 17.04
C TYR A 51 -48.72 -5.38 18.50
N GLU A 52 -50.05 -5.25 18.78
CA GLU A 52 -50.56 -5.01 20.11
C GLU A 52 -50.21 -6.15 21.12
N ILE A 53 -50.17 -7.38 20.64
CA ILE A 53 -49.79 -8.53 21.44
C ILE A 53 -48.30 -8.53 21.77
N ILE A 54 -47.46 -8.23 20.73
CA ILE A 54 -46.03 -8.09 20.89
C ILE A 54 -45.72 -6.96 21.88
N LYS A 55 -46.38 -5.83 21.72
CA LYS A 55 -46.29 -4.65 22.59
C LYS A 55 -46.59 -4.99 24.09
N LYS A 56 -47.65 -5.79 24.32
CA LYS A 56 -47.97 -6.25 25.68
C LYS A 56 -46.95 -7.21 26.28
N GLU A 57 -46.34 -8.08 25.48
CA GLU A 57 -45.41 -9.11 25.94
C GLU A 57 -44.01 -8.57 26.19
N VAL A 58 -43.47 -7.75 25.30
CA VAL A 58 -42.09 -7.25 25.34
C VAL A 58 -41.95 -5.80 25.79
N GLY A 59 -43.06 -5.03 25.78
CA GLY A 59 -43.08 -3.63 26.16
C GLY A 59 -42.66 -2.67 25.02
N ASP A 60 -43.21 -1.45 25.09
CA ASP A 60 -42.96 -0.40 24.09
C ASP A 60 -41.49 -0.01 23.97
N MET A 61 -40.78 0.03 25.07
CA MET A 61 -39.39 0.44 25.12
C MET A 61 -38.49 -0.57 24.39
N ALA A 62 -38.77 -1.86 24.49
CA ALA A 62 -38.00 -2.88 23.78
C ALA A 62 -38.21 -2.81 22.27
N ILE A 63 -39.45 -2.51 21.83
CA ILE A 63 -39.74 -2.34 20.41
C ILE A 63 -39.06 -1.07 19.88
N LEU A 64 -39.08 0.03 20.64
CA LEU A 64 -38.43 1.26 20.27
C LEU A 64 -36.89 1.14 20.18
N GLN A 65 -36.29 0.40 21.10
CA GLN A 65 -34.85 0.12 21.08
C GLN A 65 -34.45 -0.71 19.86
N GLU A 66 -35.23 -1.75 19.49
CA GLU A 66 -35.00 -2.55 18.27
C GLU A 66 -35.19 -1.71 17.00
N ALA A 67 -36.09 -0.71 17.02
CA ALA A 67 -36.34 0.18 15.89
C ALA A 67 -35.29 1.28 15.74
N LEU A 68 -34.55 1.59 16.82
CA LEU A 68 -33.72 2.81 16.92
C LEU A 68 -32.69 2.94 15.81
N GLU A 69 -31.98 1.88 15.48
CA GLU A 69 -30.97 1.88 14.42
C GLU A 69 -31.59 2.27 13.07
N ALA A 70 -32.74 1.69 12.72
CA ALA A 70 -33.42 1.98 11.48
C ALA A 70 -33.97 3.41 11.43
N ILE A 71 -34.45 3.93 12.56
CA ILE A 71 -34.91 5.32 12.70
C ILE A 71 -33.74 6.26 12.47
N VAL A 72 -32.62 6.05 13.16
CA VAL A 72 -31.45 6.90 13.07
C VAL A 72 -30.88 6.88 11.64
N GLN A 73 -30.75 5.70 11.05
CA GLN A 73 -30.19 5.53 9.70
C GLN A 73 -31.01 6.28 8.65
N GLU A 74 -32.34 6.10 8.64
CA GLU A 74 -33.20 6.74 7.66
C GLU A 74 -33.25 8.28 7.84
N THR A 75 -33.38 8.74 9.09
CA THR A 75 -33.56 10.19 9.37
C THR A 75 -32.24 10.96 9.24
N PHE A 76 -31.09 10.33 9.57
CA PHE A 76 -29.78 10.91 9.31
C PHE A 76 -29.54 11.06 7.81
N TYR A 77 -29.77 9.98 7.03
CA TYR A 77 -29.60 10.02 5.57
C TYR A 77 -30.48 11.08 4.92
N GLN A 78 -31.74 11.22 5.39
CA GLN A 78 -32.65 12.26 4.90
C GLN A 78 -32.10 13.67 5.19
N ALA A 79 -31.66 13.94 6.42
CA ALA A 79 -31.12 15.25 6.82
C ALA A 79 -29.87 15.62 6.00
N VAL A 80 -28.94 14.71 5.81
CA VAL A 80 -27.71 14.95 5.01
C VAL A 80 -28.00 15.18 3.54
N THR A 81 -29.02 14.48 2.99
CA THR A 81 -29.44 14.62 1.59
C THR A 81 -30.15 15.96 1.35
N GLU A 82 -31.07 16.36 2.23
CA GLU A 82 -31.74 17.63 2.16
C GLU A 82 -30.77 18.82 2.20
N GLU A 83 -29.77 18.76 3.05
CA GLU A 83 -28.74 19.79 3.20
C GLU A 83 -27.62 19.69 2.17
N LYS A 84 -27.60 18.65 1.33
CA LYS A 84 -26.54 18.38 0.35
C LYS A 84 -25.14 18.32 0.98
N ILE A 85 -25.06 17.73 2.17
CA ILE A 85 -23.81 17.60 2.92
C ILE A 85 -23.05 16.36 2.42
N GLU A 86 -21.84 16.56 1.92
CA GLU A 86 -20.94 15.45 1.56
C GLU A 86 -20.22 14.95 2.83
N THR A 87 -20.67 13.82 3.38
CA THR A 87 -20.14 13.23 4.61
C THR A 87 -19.08 12.16 4.32
N ILE A 88 -18.19 11.93 5.28
CA ILE A 88 -17.17 10.90 5.25
C ILE A 88 -17.31 10.00 6.46
N GLY A 89 -17.29 8.69 6.21
CA GLY A 89 -17.39 7.67 7.26
C GLY A 89 -18.79 7.58 7.87
N MET A 90 -18.88 6.82 8.95
CA MET A 90 -20.13 6.67 9.71
C MET A 90 -20.25 7.78 10.75
N PRO A 91 -21.48 8.31 10.98
CA PRO A 91 -21.69 9.27 12.05
C PRO A 91 -21.51 8.61 13.43
N LYS A 92 -20.93 9.37 14.35
CA LYS A 92 -20.98 9.02 15.77
C LYS A 92 -22.35 9.43 16.31
N ILE A 93 -23.15 8.46 16.78
CA ILE A 93 -24.51 8.69 17.26
C ILE A 93 -24.53 8.73 18.78
N GLU A 94 -25.11 9.77 19.33
CA GLU A 94 -25.35 9.92 20.77
C GLU A 94 -26.86 10.17 21.00
N ILE A 95 -27.52 9.24 21.70
CA ILE A 95 -28.94 9.34 21.98
C ILE A 95 -29.15 10.26 23.18
N GLU A 96 -29.88 11.37 22.98
CA GLU A 96 -30.22 12.30 24.06
C GLU A 96 -31.52 11.95 24.74
N LYS A 97 -32.53 11.57 23.94
CA LYS A 97 -33.87 11.23 24.46
C LYS A 97 -34.46 10.07 23.67
N ILE A 98 -34.90 9.06 24.43
CA ILE A 98 -35.62 7.92 23.91
C ILE A 98 -36.72 7.53 24.92
N ALA A 99 -37.98 7.69 24.52
CA ALA A 99 -39.10 7.24 25.31
C ALA A 99 -40.26 6.89 24.37
N PRO A 100 -41.07 5.84 24.65
CA PRO A 100 -42.25 5.53 23.84
C PRO A 100 -43.20 6.71 23.74
N ASP A 101 -43.83 6.88 22.56
CA ASP A 101 -44.77 7.93 22.23
C ASP A 101 -44.23 9.37 22.32
N ASN A 102 -42.93 9.54 22.57
CA ASN A 102 -42.25 10.83 22.60
C ASN A 102 -41.27 10.94 21.41
N PRO A 103 -40.86 12.18 21.05
CA PRO A 103 -39.81 12.35 20.06
C PRO A 103 -38.52 11.67 20.46
N VAL A 104 -37.91 10.91 19.52
CA VAL A 104 -36.55 10.42 19.65
C VAL A 104 -35.60 11.52 19.27
N VAL A 105 -34.70 11.92 20.20
CA VAL A 105 -33.72 12.98 19.96
C VAL A 105 -32.34 12.39 20.06
N TYR A 106 -31.53 12.61 19.01
CA TYR A 106 -30.15 12.15 18.97
C TYR A 106 -29.24 13.18 18.31
N LYS A 107 -27.96 13.13 18.65
CA LYS A 107 -26.88 13.84 18.00
C LYS A 107 -26.12 12.92 17.05
N ALA A 108 -25.86 13.39 15.85
CA ALA A 108 -25.02 12.73 14.88
C ALA A 108 -23.83 13.61 14.57
N THR A 109 -22.63 13.24 15.02
CA THR A 109 -21.39 13.92 14.64
C THR A 109 -20.76 13.19 13.47
N VAL A 110 -20.53 13.92 12.38
CA VAL A 110 -19.96 13.33 11.16
C VAL A 110 -18.90 14.25 10.56
N ALA A 111 -17.87 13.65 9.97
CA ALA A 111 -16.85 14.39 9.24
C ALA A 111 -17.37 14.78 7.86
N LEU A 112 -17.06 16.00 7.45
CA LEU A 112 -17.31 16.51 6.11
C LEU A 112 -16.11 16.27 5.20
N LEU A 113 -16.40 16.18 3.91
CA LEU A 113 -15.32 16.24 2.92
C LEU A 113 -14.69 17.64 2.95
N PRO A 114 -13.39 17.75 3.28
CA PRO A 114 -12.74 19.07 3.34
C PRO A 114 -12.79 19.76 1.99
N SER A 115 -13.07 21.05 2.00
CA SER A 115 -12.97 21.85 0.79
C SER A 115 -11.51 22.02 0.37
N VAL A 116 -11.29 21.97 -0.93
CA VAL A 116 -9.96 22.08 -1.55
C VAL A 116 -10.00 23.19 -2.57
N LYS A 117 -9.07 24.14 -2.47
CA LYS A 117 -8.90 25.19 -3.47
C LYS A 117 -7.56 25.02 -4.16
N LEU A 118 -7.65 24.50 -5.39
CA LEU A 118 -6.48 24.20 -6.22
C LEU A 118 -5.79 25.49 -6.69
N PRO A 119 -4.46 25.49 -6.81
CA PRO A 119 -3.73 26.55 -7.51
C PRO A 119 -3.98 26.47 -9.03
N ASP A 120 -3.52 27.47 -9.75
CA ASP A 120 -3.48 27.41 -11.21
C ASP A 120 -2.44 26.36 -11.65
N ILE A 121 -2.93 25.22 -12.14
CA ILE A 121 -2.11 24.04 -12.49
C ILE A 121 -1.07 24.38 -13.56
N LYS A 122 -1.35 25.32 -14.48
CA LYS A 122 -0.41 25.76 -15.51
C LYS A 122 0.81 26.52 -14.95
N LYS A 123 0.76 26.94 -13.69
CA LYS A 123 1.90 27.57 -13.01
C LYS A 123 2.80 26.60 -12.26
N ILE A 124 2.51 25.32 -12.33
CA ILE A 124 3.37 24.26 -11.79
C ILE A 124 4.58 24.13 -12.71
N LYS A 125 5.78 24.30 -12.13
CA LYS A 125 7.03 24.20 -12.85
C LYS A 125 7.82 23.00 -12.36
N VAL A 126 7.54 21.86 -12.96
CA VAL A 126 8.25 20.61 -12.69
C VAL A 126 8.81 20.09 -14.02
N GLU A 127 10.07 19.66 -14.02
CA GLU A 127 10.74 19.14 -15.20
C GLU A 127 10.79 17.61 -15.18
N ARG A 128 10.37 17.00 -16.28
CA ARG A 128 10.54 15.55 -16.48
C ARG A 128 11.98 15.27 -16.89
N LYS A 129 12.77 14.65 -16.01
CA LYS A 129 14.18 14.34 -16.25
C LYS A 129 14.38 12.85 -16.46
N VAL A 130 14.65 12.45 -17.70
CA VAL A 130 15.00 11.07 -18.03
C VAL A 130 16.52 10.91 -17.88
N LYS A 131 16.95 9.90 -17.11
CA LYS A 131 18.35 9.58 -16.95
C LYS A 131 18.91 9.03 -18.27
N GLU A 132 20.00 9.58 -18.75
CA GLU A 132 20.66 9.09 -19.96
C GLU A 132 21.16 7.65 -19.78
N VAL A 133 20.87 6.82 -20.77
CA VAL A 133 21.35 5.44 -20.87
C VAL A 133 22.48 5.39 -21.87
N GLY A 134 23.72 5.34 -21.38
CA GLY A 134 24.93 5.22 -22.20
C GLY A 134 25.48 3.79 -22.24
N ASP A 135 26.50 3.59 -23.08
CA ASP A 135 27.16 2.29 -23.28
C ASP A 135 27.71 1.69 -21.97
N LYS A 136 28.09 2.53 -21.01
CA LYS A 136 28.53 2.08 -19.68
C LYS A 136 27.46 1.25 -18.99
N HIS A 137 26.21 1.71 -18.95
CA HIS A 137 25.10 0.99 -18.30
C HIS A 137 24.78 -0.32 -19.03
N ILE A 138 24.85 -0.30 -20.39
CA ILE A 138 24.63 -1.50 -21.20
C ILE A 138 25.71 -2.54 -20.88
N ASN A 139 26.98 -2.12 -20.82
CA ASN A 139 28.10 -3.01 -20.51
C ASN A 139 28.04 -3.57 -19.08
N GLU A 140 27.62 -2.77 -18.08
CA GLU A 140 27.37 -3.23 -16.71
C GLU A 140 26.34 -4.37 -16.66
N VAL A 141 25.22 -4.22 -17.40
CA VAL A 141 24.21 -5.29 -17.49
C VAL A 141 24.79 -6.54 -18.16
N ILE A 142 25.52 -6.37 -19.26
CA ILE A 142 26.14 -7.47 -20.00
C ILE A 142 27.17 -8.20 -19.10
N ASP A 143 27.99 -7.47 -18.35
CA ASP A 143 28.98 -8.06 -17.44
C ASP A 143 28.30 -8.81 -16.29
N ASN A 144 27.19 -8.31 -15.76
CA ASN A 144 26.39 -9.04 -14.78
C ASN A 144 25.81 -10.33 -15.37
N LEU A 145 25.27 -10.29 -16.60
CA LEU A 145 24.79 -11.49 -17.29
C LEU A 145 25.92 -12.50 -17.53
N ARG A 146 27.12 -12.03 -17.90
CA ARG A 146 28.32 -12.89 -18.04
C ARG A 146 28.70 -13.56 -16.72
N LYS A 147 28.66 -12.79 -15.61
CA LYS A 147 28.92 -13.33 -14.27
C LYS A 147 27.93 -14.41 -13.87
N MET A 148 26.64 -14.24 -14.20
CA MET A 148 25.60 -15.24 -13.95
C MET A 148 25.81 -16.54 -14.75
N HIS A 149 26.43 -16.45 -15.92
CA HIS A 149 26.72 -17.59 -16.81
C HIS A 149 28.20 -18.02 -16.79
N ALA A 150 28.99 -17.57 -15.79
CA ALA A 150 30.39 -17.95 -15.64
C ALA A 150 30.51 -19.45 -15.35
N LYS A 151 31.50 -20.10 -15.97
CA LYS A 151 31.87 -21.47 -15.64
C LYS A 151 32.81 -21.45 -14.44
N GLU A 152 32.48 -22.26 -13.43
CA GLU A 152 33.31 -22.43 -12.24
C GLU A 152 34.26 -23.59 -12.45
N VAL A 153 35.56 -23.30 -12.45
CA VAL A 153 36.62 -24.29 -12.64
C VAL A 153 37.49 -24.34 -11.39
N HIS A 154 37.78 -25.53 -10.89
CA HIS A 154 38.65 -25.70 -9.72
C HIS A 154 40.02 -25.04 -9.95
N LYS A 155 40.45 -24.22 -9.00
CA LYS A 155 41.72 -23.52 -9.00
C LYS A 155 42.63 -24.01 -7.88
N THR A 156 43.84 -24.42 -8.23
CA THR A 156 44.86 -24.87 -7.26
C THR A 156 45.72 -23.73 -6.72
N GLY A 157 45.55 -22.52 -7.27
CA GLY A 157 46.30 -21.32 -6.91
C GLY A 157 45.71 -20.53 -5.75
N VAL A 158 46.20 -19.30 -5.57
CA VAL A 158 45.67 -18.33 -4.62
C VAL A 158 44.33 -17.76 -5.13
N ALA A 159 43.44 -17.44 -4.21
CA ALA A 159 42.16 -16.79 -4.50
C ALA A 159 42.37 -15.33 -4.88
N GLU A 160 41.96 -14.92 -6.08
CA GLU A 160 42.12 -13.56 -6.60
C GLU A 160 41.03 -13.18 -7.59
N GLY A 161 40.96 -11.90 -7.93
CA GLY A 161 40.05 -11.41 -8.97
C GLY A 161 38.57 -11.61 -8.61
N ASP A 162 37.88 -12.38 -9.45
CA ASP A 162 36.45 -12.71 -9.36
C ASP A 162 36.21 -14.16 -8.93
N ASP A 163 37.21 -14.76 -8.26
CA ASP A 163 37.14 -16.17 -7.82
C ASP A 163 36.00 -16.38 -6.82
N LYS A 164 35.41 -17.57 -6.89
CA LYS A 164 34.47 -18.08 -5.91
C LYS A 164 35.17 -18.95 -4.90
N LEU A 165 34.99 -18.69 -3.62
CA LEU A 165 35.48 -19.49 -2.53
C LEU A 165 34.36 -20.25 -1.85
N ILE A 166 34.66 -21.50 -1.46
CA ILE A 166 33.84 -22.23 -0.50
C ILE A 166 34.58 -22.16 0.83
N ILE A 167 33.96 -21.62 1.86
CA ILE A 167 34.60 -21.43 3.15
C ILE A 167 33.80 -22.05 4.30
N ASP A 168 34.50 -22.48 5.33
CA ASP A 168 33.91 -22.65 6.66
C ASP A 168 34.27 -21.43 7.49
N MET A 169 33.28 -20.85 8.17
CA MET A 169 33.44 -19.61 8.95
C MET A 169 32.86 -19.77 10.34
N ASN A 170 33.58 -19.24 11.34
CA ASN A 170 33.12 -19.10 12.70
C ASN A 170 33.34 -17.65 13.14
N MET A 171 32.32 -17.06 13.76
CA MET A 171 32.41 -15.71 14.33
C MET A 171 32.45 -15.74 15.85
N PHE A 172 33.24 -14.86 16.43
CA PHE A 172 33.42 -14.73 17.87
C PHE A 172 33.29 -13.24 18.27
N LEU A 173 32.59 -12.99 19.33
CA LEU A 173 32.54 -11.67 19.99
C LEU A 173 33.12 -11.85 21.40
N ASP A 174 34.17 -11.10 21.73
CA ASP A 174 34.89 -11.21 23.01
C ASP A 174 35.29 -12.66 23.36
N LYS A 175 35.76 -13.43 22.35
CA LYS A 175 36.11 -14.85 22.40
C LYS A 175 34.96 -15.83 22.63
N VAL A 176 33.70 -15.32 22.65
CA VAL A 176 32.52 -16.17 22.76
C VAL A 176 31.93 -16.39 21.36
N PRO A 177 31.60 -17.65 21.00
CA PRO A 177 30.99 -17.94 19.71
C PRO A 177 29.65 -17.13 19.58
N VAL A 178 29.48 -16.47 18.43
CA VAL A 178 28.24 -15.77 18.12
C VAL A 178 27.16 -16.79 17.72
N GLU A 179 25.99 -16.67 18.29
CA GLU A 179 24.85 -17.50 17.90
C GLU A 179 24.47 -17.22 16.43
N GLY A 180 24.36 -18.28 15.62
CA GLY A 180 24.19 -18.14 14.16
C GLY A 180 25.43 -17.67 13.40
N GLY A 181 26.56 -17.46 14.09
CA GLY A 181 27.82 -17.01 13.49
C GLY A 181 28.68 -18.13 12.90
N GLN A 182 28.13 -19.35 12.74
CA GLN A 182 28.81 -20.47 12.14
C GLN A 182 28.20 -20.79 10.77
N ALA A 183 29.06 -20.86 9.76
CA ALA A 183 28.65 -21.28 8.43
C ALA A 183 29.62 -22.33 7.88
N LYS A 184 29.08 -23.41 7.33
CA LYS A 184 29.88 -24.45 6.63
C LYS A 184 29.55 -24.41 5.14
N ASN A 185 30.61 -24.61 4.31
CA ASN A 185 30.50 -24.56 2.85
C ASN A 185 29.83 -23.26 2.34
N TYR A 186 30.10 -22.16 3.01
CA TYR A 186 29.58 -20.87 2.63
C TYR A 186 30.25 -20.36 1.36
N GLN A 187 29.45 -19.85 0.40
CA GLN A 187 29.96 -19.38 -0.89
C GLN A 187 30.27 -17.90 -0.82
N VAL A 188 31.46 -17.50 -1.18
CA VAL A 188 31.91 -16.11 -1.25
C VAL A 188 32.44 -15.81 -2.64
N TYR A 189 31.93 -14.76 -3.27
CA TYR A 189 32.47 -14.23 -4.52
C TYR A 189 33.35 -13.02 -4.19
N LEU A 190 34.62 -13.06 -4.57
CA LEU A 190 35.59 -12.00 -4.18
C LEU A 190 35.28 -10.64 -4.82
N SER A 191 34.61 -10.63 -5.96
CA SER A 191 34.21 -9.39 -6.66
C SER A 191 32.89 -8.77 -6.16
N GLU A 192 32.17 -9.47 -5.28
CA GLU A 192 30.91 -8.99 -4.75
C GLU A 192 31.14 -8.41 -3.36
N ASP A 193 30.59 -7.20 -3.10
CA ASP A 193 30.65 -6.62 -1.76
C ASP A 193 29.76 -7.44 -0.82
N HIS A 194 30.41 -8.10 0.15
CA HIS A 194 29.69 -8.76 1.23
C HIS A 194 29.21 -7.75 2.28
N TYR A 195 28.15 -8.14 3.00
CA TYR A 195 27.51 -7.35 4.06
C TYR A 195 28.45 -6.86 5.18
N ILE A 196 29.69 -7.41 5.23
CA ILE A 196 30.74 -6.95 6.15
C ILE A 196 31.86 -6.31 5.33
N PRO A 197 32.02 -4.99 5.40
CA PRO A 197 33.08 -4.30 4.68
C PRO A 197 34.47 -4.84 5.02
N GLY A 198 35.26 -5.10 3.99
CA GLY A 198 36.63 -5.59 4.15
C GLY A 198 36.80 -7.11 4.28
N PHE A 199 35.71 -7.89 4.40
CA PHE A 199 35.77 -9.34 4.53
C PHE A 199 36.51 -9.99 3.35
N ASN A 200 36.16 -9.67 2.13
CA ASN A 200 36.77 -10.22 0.93
C ASN A 200 38.27 -9.91 0.85
N ASN A 201 38.69 -8.74 1.32
CA ASN A 201 40.10 -8.36 1.36
C ASN A 201 40.92 -9.24 2.31
N GLN A 202 40.31 -9.78 3.37
CA GLN A 202 40.98 -10.65 4.33
C GLN A 202 41.20 -12.07 3.79
N ILE A 203 40.32 -12.56 2.94
CA ILE A 203 40.37 -13.92 2.40
C ILE A 203 41.00 -14.00 1.00
N LYS A 204 41.16 -12.86 0.35
CA LYS A 204 41.90 -12.75 -0.91
C LYS A 204 43.35 -13.15 -0.72
N GLY A 205 43.91 -13.93 -1.66
CA GLY A 205 45.28 -14.43 -1.61
C GLY A 205 45.45 -15.75 -0.85
N LEU A 206 44.40 -16.26 -0.20
CA LEU A 206 44.45 -17.57 0.47
C LEU A 206 44.27 -18.72 -0.55
N LYS A 207 44.76 -19.89 -0.18
CA LYS A 207 44.64 -21.13 -0.96
C LYS A 207 43.69 -22.10 -0.28
N LYS A 208 43.31 -23.15 -1.02
CA LYS A 208 42.59 -24.29 -0.45
C LYS A 208 43.30 -24.82 0.79
N ASP A 209 42.53 -25.19 1.81
CA ASP A 209 42.90 -25.69 3.13
C ASP A 209 43.64 -24.67 4.03
N GLU A 210 43.87 -23.45 3.60
CA GLU A 210 44.39 -22.39 4.47
C GLU A 210 43.32 -21.88 5.45
N GLU A 211 43.80 -21.60 6.67
CA GLU A 211 42.99 -21.00 7.73
C GLU A 211 43.52 -19.59 8.04
N LYS A 212 42.64 -18.64 8.25
CA LYS A 212 43.00 -17.29 8.69
C LYS A 212 42.05 -16.78 9.75
N GLU A 213 42.62 -16.14 10.76
CA GLU A 213 41.88 -15.42 11.78
C GLU A 213 42.08 -13.91 11.58
N PHE A 214 41.00 -13.15 11.63
CA PHE A 214 41.02 -11.70 11.50
C PHE A 214 39.83 -11.09 12.21
N SER A 215 39.87 -9.77 12.44
CA SER A 215 38.75 -9.05 13.06
C SER A 215 38.28 -7.95 12.14
N LEU A 216 36.94 -7.72 12.14
CA LEU A 216 36.30 -6.66 11.37
C LEU A 216 35.27 -5.96 12.24
N ASP A 217 35.14 -4.65 12.02
CA ASP A 217 34.11 -3.84 12.65
C ASP A 217 32.80 -3.98 11.86
N PHE A 218 31.73 -4.37 12.55
CA PHE A 218 30.39 -4.40 11.95
C PHE A 218 29.86 -2.97 11.79
N PRO A 219 29.18 -2.66 10.68
CA PRO A 219 28.56 -1.36 10.51
C PRO A 219 27.60 -1.04 11.67
N PRO A 220 27.55 0.22 12.15
CA PRO A 220 26.60 0.61 13.20
C PRO A 220 25.13 0.38 12.84
N THR A 221 24.85 0.36 11.52
CA THR A 221 23.53 0.13 10.94
C THR A 221 23.24 -1.33 10.64
N HIS A 222 24.09 -2.28 11.09
CA HIS A 222 23.88 -3.70 10.82
C HIS A 222 22.57 -4.19 11.45
N TYR A 223 21.84 -5.04 10.73
CA TYR A 223 20.52 -5.54 11.15
C TYR A 223 20.55 -6.32 12.47
N GLN A 224 21.63 -7.09 12.72
CA GLN A 224 21.86 -7.77 14.00
C GLN A 224 22.41 -6.77 15.03
N LYS A 225 21.54 -6.21 15.84
CA LYS A 225 21.88 -5.17 16.85
C LYS A 225 22.97 -5.58 17.83
N HIS A 226 23.06 -6.86 18.18
CA HIS A 226 24.06 -7.38 19.12
C HIS A 226 25.48 -7.36 18.51
N LEU A 227 25.61 -7.26 17.17
CA LEU A 227 26.88 -7.15 16.44
C LEU A 227 27.14 -5.73 15.92
N ALA A 228 26.11 -4.90 15.76
CA ALA A 228 26.23 -3.56 15.20
C ALA A 228 27.26 -2.70 15.95
N GLY A 229 28.23 -2.12 15.21
CA GLY A 229 29.31 -1.31 15.74
C GLY A 229 30.34 -2.04 16.58
N LYS A 230 30.30 -3.38 16.64
CA LYS A 230 31.25 -4.18 17.43
C LYS A 230 32.34 -4.77 16.57
N ASN A 231 33.52 -4.99 17.17
CA ASN A 231 34.61 -5.69 16.55
C ASN A 231 34.42 -7.20 16.73
N VAL A 232 34.23 -7.92 15.60
CA VAL A 232 33.95 -9.35 15.58
C VAL A 232 35.17 -10.08 14.99
N GLN A 233 35.61 -11.12 15.67
CA GLN A 233 36.69 -11.98 15.21
C GLN A 233 36.14 -13.09 14.33
N PHE A 234 36.76 -13.30 13.18
CA PHE A 234 36.46 -14.35 12.22
C PHE A 234 37.56 -15.40 12.21
N LYS A 235 37.16 -16.65 12.21
CA LYS A 235 38.05 -17.77 11.87
C LYS A 235 37.48 -18.41 10.60
N VAL A 236 38.23 -18.29 9.51
CA VAL A 236 37.83 -18.75 8.18
C VAL A 236 38.79 -19.82 7.71
N LYS A 237 38.24 -20.92 7.18
CA LYS A 237 38.96 -21.96 6.49
C LYS A 237 38.52 -22.05 5.04
N ILE A 238 39.42 -21.97 4.11
CA ILE A 238 39.12 -22.12 2.67
C ILE A 238 38.99 -23.62 2.36
N LYS A 239 37.84 -24.05 1.90
CA LYS A 239 37.55 -25.44 1.50
C LYS A 239 37.89 -25.68 0.05
N ASP A 240 37.49 -24.76 -0.82
CA ASP A 240 37.74 -24.82 -2.25
C ASP A 240 37.85 -23.43 -2.84
N VAL A 241 38.62 -23.32 -3.94
CA VAL A 241 38.73 -22.12 -4.76
C VAL A 241 38.34 -22.46 -6.18
N PHE A 242 37.45 -21.65 -6.75
CA PHE A 242 37.01 -21.78 -8.14
C PHE A 242 37.32 -20.50 -8.89
N GLU A 243 37.99 -20.62 -10.01
CA GLU A 243 38.12 -19.56 -11.00
C GLU A 243 36.82 -19.42 -11.74
N ARG A 244 36.28 -18.20 -11.83
CA ARG A 244 35.08 -17.89 -12.63
C ARG A 244 35.49 -17.47 -14.03
N GLN A 245 35.37 -18.38 -14.96
CA GLN A 245 35.64 -18.12 -16.38
C GLN A 245 34.42 -17.50 -17.00
N LEU A 246 34.48 -16.18 -17.20
CA LEU A 246 33.41 -15.43 -17.83
C LEU A 246 33.32 -15.79 -19.32
N PRO A 247 32.11 -16.08 -19.86
CA PRO A 247 31.97 -16.34 -21.27
C PRO A 247 32.39 -15.10 -22.09
N GLU A 248 33.04 -15.34 -23.23
CA GLU A 248 33.42 -14.26 -24.14
C GLU A 248 32.18 -13.55 -24.70
N LEU A 249 32.33 -12.25 -25.04
CA LEU A 249 31.29 -11.45 -25.70
C LEU A 249 31.15 -11.92 -27.16
N SER A 250 30.42 -12.98 -27.36
CA SER A 250 30.28 -13.67 -28.63
C SER A 250 28.81 -13.90 -29.00
N THR A 251 28.57 -14.35 -30.23
CA THR A 251 27.25 -14.74 -30.69
C THR A 251 26.70 -15.94 -29.89
N GLU A 252 27.61 -16.80 -29.38
CA GLU A 252 27.24 -17.94 -28.51
C GLU A 252 26.61 -17.46 -27.21
N LEU A 253 27.21 -16.45 -26.56
CA LEU A 253 26.63 -15.84 -25.37
C LEU A 253 25.25 -15.23 -25.68
N ALA A 254 25.11 -14.52 -26.79
CA ALA A 254 23.83 -13.97 -27.20
C ALA A 254 22.76 -15.06 -27.39
N LYS A 255 23.11 -16.21 -27.96
CA LYS A 255 22.22 -17.35 -28.13
C LYS A 255 21.81 -17.98 -26.79
N ILE A 256 22.76 -18.13 -25.84
CA ILE A 256 22.47 -18.60 -24.47
C ILE A 256 21.41 -17.68 -23.81
N LEU A 257 21.50 -16.38 -24.07
CA LEU A 257 20.59 -15.35 -23.56
C LEU A 257 19.34 -15.17 -24.44
N GLY A 258 19.08 -16.07 -25.39
CA GLY A 258 17.90 -16.06 -26.24
C GLY A 258 17.91 -15.04 -27.37
N GLN A 259 19.08 -14.51 -27.75
CA GLN A 259 19.23 -13.53 -28.81
C GLN A 259 20.05 -14.07 -30.00
N GLU A 260 19.72 -13.64 -31.21
CA GLU A 260 20.39 -14.12 -32.43
C GLU A 260 21.82 -13.60 -32.57
N SER A 261 22.12 -12.42 -32.01
CA SER A 261 23.42 -11.79 -32.11
C SER A 261 23.70 -10.85 -30.92
N LEU A 262 24.99 -10.56 -30.70
CA LEU A 262 25.42 -9.61 -29.67
C LEU A 262 24.83 -8.20 -29.89
N ASN A 263 24.66 -7.77 -31.13
CA ASN A 263 24.05 -6.47 -31.44
C ASN A 263 22.57 -6.44 -31.02
N LYS A 264 21.81 -7.51 -31.32
CA LYS A 264 20.41 -7.64 -30.87
C LYS A 264 20.28 -7.69 -29.35
N LEU A 265 21.21 -8.38 -28.67
CA LEU A 265 21.27 -8.38 -27.22
C LEU A 265 21.51 -6.98 -26.65
N LYS A 266 22.47 -6.25 -27.19
CA LYS A 266 22.76 -4.87 -26.77
C LYS A 266 21.56 -3.94 -27.03
N GLU A 267 20.91 -4.08 -28.17
CA GLU A 267 19.71 -3.31 -28.50
C GLU A 267 18.56 -3.59 -27.53
N LEU A 268 18.31 -4.87 -27.21
CA LEU A 268 17.30 -5.26 -26.24
C LEU A 268 17.59 -4.67 -24.86
N ILE A 269 18.82 -4.80 -24.36
CA ILE A 269 19.24 -4.23 -23.07
C ILE A 269 19.07 -2.71 -23.09
N LYS A 270 19.51 -2.04 -24.14
CA LYS A 270 19.35 -0.58 -24.29
C LYS A 270 17.89 -0.18 -24.22
N ASN A 271 17.01 -0.86 -24.95
CA ASN A 271 15.58 -0.56 -24.97
C ASN A 271 14.94 -0.78 -23.60
N ASN A 272 15.31 -1.85 -22.89
CA ASN A 272 14.82 -2.13 -21.54
C ASN A 272 15.30 -1.07 -20.54
N LEU A 273 16.57 -0.68 -20.59
CA LEU A 273 17.11 0.38 -19.73
C LEU A 273 16.49 1.75 -20.02
N LEU A 274 16.23 2.07 -21.29
CA LEU A 274 15.52 3.30 -21.67
C LEU A 274 14.09 3.29 -21.14
N GLN A 275 13.37 2.20 -21.33
CA GLN A 275 12.02 2.04 -20.80
C GLN A 275 11.98 2.16 -19.27
N GLU A 276 12.93 1.55 -18.59
CA GLU A 276 13.05 1.67 -17.12
C GLU A 276 13.36 3.11 -16.69
N ALA A 277 14.29 3.77 -17.39
CA ALA A 277 14.64 5.17 -17.13
C ALA A 277 13.44 6.12 -17.37
N GLU A 278 12.66 5.88 -18.42
CA GLU A 278 11.44 6.64 -18.71
C GLU A 278 10.37 6.41 -17.66
N GLN A 279 10.13 5.16 -17.27
CA GLN A 279 9.16 4.83 -16.20
C GLN A 279 9.54 5.48 -14.87
N LYS A 280 10.82 5.42 -14.48
CA LYS A 280 11.31 6.09 -13.27
C LYS A 280 11.17 7.62 -13.36
N ALA A 281 11.47 8.18 -14.52
CA ALA A 281 11.30 9.62 -14.75
C ALA A 281 9.82 10.03 -14.65
N ASP A 282 8.92 9.23 -15.21
CA ASP A 282 7.48 9.46 -15.14
C ASP A 282 6.97 9.40 -13.70
N GLN A 283 7.36 8.37 -12.94
CA GLN A 283 6.99 8.25 -11.53
C GLN A 283 7.49 9.43 -10.68
N GLN A 284 8.76 9.83 -10.88
CA GLN A 284 9.32 10.97 -10.17
C GLN A 284 8.64 12.29 -10.57
N PHE A 285 8.32 12.45 -11.83
CA PHE A 285 7.60 13.62 -12.34
C PHE A 285 6.19 13.71 -11.72
N GLU A 286 5.45 12.60 -11.66
CA GLU A 286 4.14 12.54 -11.03
C GLU A 286 4.20 12.86 -9.52
N ILE A 287 5.19 12.33 -8.81
CA ILE A 287 5.41 12.65 -7.40
C ILE A 287 5.68 14.14 -7.22
N GLN A 288 6.55 14.73 -8.06
CA GLN A 288 6.88 16.16 -7.96
C GLN A 288 5.69 17.06 -8.29
N ILE A 289 4.84 16.69 -9.27
CA ILE A 289 3.59 17.41 -9.55
C ILE A 289 2.68 17.39 -8.31
N LEU A 290 2.49 16.22 -7.70
CA LEU A 290 1.64 16.09 -6.52
C LEU A 290 2.21 16.85 -5.32
N ASP A 291 3.51 16.80 -5.10
CA ASP A 291 4.17 17.52 -4.01
C ASP A 291 4.05 19.04 -4.17
N ASP A 292 4.24 19.54 -5.38
CA ASP A 292 4.06 20.96 -5.69
C ASP A 292 2.59 21.37 -5.54
N LEU A 293 1.65 20.55 -5.99
CA LEU A 293 0.22 20.76 -5.80
C LEU A 293 -0.14 20.79 -4.30
N ILE A 294 0.31 19.81 -3.51
CA ILE A 294 0.03 19.76 -2.07
C ILE A 294 0.53 21.02 -1.39
N SER A 295 1.73 21.49 -1.76
CA SER A 295 2.35 22.67 -1.14
C SER A 295 1.62 23.98 -1.44
N LYS A 296 0.93 24.07 -2.58
CA LYS A 296 0.27 25.30 -3.07
C LYS A 296 -1.26 25.27 -2.92
N THR A 297 -1.83 24.12 -2.61
CA THR A 297 -3.27 23.94 -2.42
C THR A 297 -3.69 24.41 -1.04
N GLU A 298 -4.77 25.20 -0.97
CA GLU A 298 -5.40 25.54 0.29
C GLU A 298 -6.38 24.43 0.66
N PHE A 299 -6.18 23.79 1.81
CA PHE A 299 -7.07 22.79 2.37
C PHE A 299 -7.81 23.35 3.57
N ALA A 300 -9.11 23.05 3.68
CA ALA A 300 -9.76 23.12 4.97
C ALA A 300 -9.12 22.12 5.94
N GLU A 301 -9.29 22.31 7.23
CA GLU A 301 -8.72 21.42 8.25
C GLU A 301 -9.17 19.97 8.00
N LEU A 302 -8.21 19.05 7.92
CA LEU A 302 -8.48 17.64 7.64
C LEU A 302 -9.06 16.96 8.88
N PRO A 303 -10.19 16.23 8.77
CA PRO A 303 -10.69 15.39 9.84
C PRO A 303 -9.67 14.28 10.20
N ASP A 304 -9.49 14.02 11.49
CA ASP A 304 -8.65 12.92 11.95
C ASP A 304 -9.10 11.57 11.34
N LEU A 305 -10.40 11.40 11.12
CA LEU A 305 -10.97 10.21 10.47
C LEU A 305 -10.37 9.91 9.08
N LEU A 306 -10.09 10.92 8.27
CA LEU A 306 -9.45 10.75 6.96
C LEU A 306 -8.00 10.27 7.11
N ILE A 307 -7.28 10.88 8.03
CA ILE A 307 -5.88 10.52 8.29
C ILE A 307 -5.80 9.09 8.83
N ASP A 308 -6.70 8.74 9.78
CA ASP A 308 -6.75 7.40 10.37
C ASP A 308 -7.17 6.33 9.35
N ALA A 309 -8.09 6.64 8.44
CA ALA A 309 -8.44 5.73 7.35
C ALA A 309 -7.24 5.43 6.44
N GLU A 310 -6.42 6.44 6.11
CA GLU A 310 -5.20 6.23 5.33
C GLU A 310 -4.13 5.46 6.13
N ARG A 311 -3.97 5.75 7.44
CA ARG A 311 -3.07 4.98 8.32
C ARG A 311 -3.45 3.50 8.37
N GLN A 312 -4.74 3.18 8.47
CA GLN A 312 -5.23 1.80 8.43
C GLN A 312 -4.90 1.11 7.10
N LYS A 313 -5.09 1.80 5.96
CA LYS A 313 -4.72 1.27 4.65
C LYS A 313 -3.20 0.99 4.58
N MET A 314 -2.37 1.93 5.02
CA MET A 314 -0.91 1.76 5.04
C MET A 314 -0.48 0.59 5.91
N PHE A 315 -1.12 0.42 7.07
CA PHE A 315 -0.86 -0.72 7.95
C PHE A 315 -1.26 -2.06 7.30
N TYR A 316 -2.40 -2.08 6.61
CA TYR A 316 -2.83 -3.26 5.85
C TYR A 316 -1.88 -3.57 4.68
N GLU A 317 -1.40 -2.54 3.95
CA GLU A 317 -0.40 -2.68 2.90
C GLU A 317 0.90 -3.27 3.45
N LEU A 318 1.41 -2.75 4.58
CA LEU A 318 2.58 -3.30 5.25
C LEU A 318 2.38 -4.78 5.63
N LYS A 319 1.25 -5.12 6.23
CA LYS A 319 0.95 -6.50 6.61
C LYS A 319 0.98 -7.42 5.38
N ARG A 320 0.29 -7.04 4.31
CA ARG A 320 0.27 -7.82 3.06
C ARG A 320 1.66 -7.99 2.45
N ASP A 321 2.48 -6.96 2.53
CA ASP A 321 3.85 -6.99 2.00
C ASP A 321 4.74 -7.95 2.80
N LEU A 322 4.63 -7.93 4.11
CA LEU A 322 5.30 -8.89 5.01
C LEU A 322 4.84 -10.33 4.75
N ASP A 323 3.53 -10.56 4.63
CA ASP A 323 2.96 -11.87 4.33
C ASP A 323 3.49 -12.43 2.99
N ASN A 324 3.61 -11.58 1.96
CA ASN A 324 4.18 -11.95 0.66
C ASN A 324 5.65 -12.39 0.75
N HIS A 325 6.39 -11.87 1.72
CA HIS A 325 7.79 -12.24 1.99
C HIS A 325 7.93 -13.35 3.03
N GLY A 326 6.82 -13.90 3.54
CA GLY A 326 6.81 -14.95 4.54
C GLY A 326 7.28 -14.50 5.93
N ILE A 327 7.20 -13.20 6.22
CA ILE A 327 7.59 -12.58 7.49
C ILE A 327 6.33 -12.29 8.30
N SER A 328 6.26 -12.78 9.55
CA SER A 328 5.15 -12.39 10.41
C SER A 328 5.28 -10.95 10.90
N VAL A 329 4.13 -10.29 11.15
CA VAL A 329 4.10 -8.91 11.66
C VAL A 329 4.83 -8.80 12.99
N GLU A 330 4.65 -9.79 13.88
CA GLU A 330 5.32 -9.86 15.20
C GLU A 330 6.84 -9.96 15.04
N GLN A 331 7.32 -10.82 14.12
CA GLN A 331 8.74 -10.95 13.84
C GLN A 331 9.33 -9.63 13.34
N TYR A 332 8.66 -8.97 12.38
CA TYR A 332 9.08 -7.68 11.85
C TYR A 332 9.16 -6.60 12.95
N PHE A 333 8.16 -6.51 13.84
CA PHE A 333 8.18 -5.54 14.93
C PHE A 333 9.30 -5.81 15.95
N ASN A 334 9.56 -7.08 16.24
CA ASN A 334 10.70 -7.46 17.08
C ASN A 334 12.04 -7.09 16.44
N ASP A 335 12.21 -7.35 15.14
CA ASP A 335 13.45 -7.07 14.41
C ASP A 335 13.77 -5.57 14.38
N ILE A 336 12.75 -4.72 14.16
CA ILE A 336 12.93 -3.25 14.18
C ILE A 336 12.80 -2.64 15.58
N ASN A 337 12.45 -3.43 16.59
CA ASN A 337 12.25 -3.03 17.99
C ASN A 337 11.27 -1.85 18.13
N LYS A 338 10.11 -1.98 17.50
CA LYS A 338 9.01 -1.00 17.56
C LYS A 338 7.70 -1.70 17.86
N THR A 339 6.82 -1.00 18.57
CA THR A 339 5.44 -1.46 18.79
C THR A 339 4.57 -1.17 17.58
N GLN A 340 3.41 -1.82 17.51
CA GLN A 340 2.40 -1.53 16.49
C GLN A 340 1.96 -0.07 16.55
N GLU A 341 1.78 0.48 17.74
CA GLU A 341 1.39 1.87 17.98
C GLU A 341 2.43 2.85 17.43
N GLU A 342 3.72 2.58 17.67
CA GLU A 342 4.82 3.42 17.17
C GLU A 342 4.89 3.43 15.64
N ILE A 343 4.65 2.27 15.00
CA ILE A 343 4.59 2.17 13.53
C ILE A 343 3.37 2.92 13.02
N TYR A 344 2.21 2.73 13.66
CA TYR A 344 0.98 3.38 13.27
C TYR A 344 1.07 4.91 13.43
N GLU A 345 1.69 5.40 14.50
CA GLU A 345 1.98 6.83 14.67
C GLU A 345 2.99 7.34 13.63
N GLY A 346 4.00 6.55 13.29
CA GLY A 346 4.97 6.90 12.27
C GLY A 346 4.37 7.10 10.87
N PHE A 347 3.20 6.54 10.60
CA PHE A 347 2.49 6.73 9.33
C PHE A 347 1.77 8.09 9.22
N LYS A 348 1.62 8.86 10.30
CA LYS A 348 0.77 10.05 10.34
C LYS A 348 1.06 11.05 9.22
N GLU A 349 2.31 11.46 9.06
CA GLU A 349 2.72 12.44 8.05
C GLU A 349 2.45 11.94 6.62
N GLN A 350 2.78 10.68 6.35
CA GLN A 350 2.56 10.08 5.04
C GLN A 350 1.07 9.86 4.76
N ALA A 351 0.29 9.48 5.78
CA ALA A 351 -1.16 9.33 5.67
C ALA A 351 -1.84 10.69 5.38
N GLU A 352 -1.40 11.76 6.04
CA GLU A 352 -1.87 13.12 5.75
C GLU A 352 -1.57 13.52 4.30
N LYS A 353 -0.35 13.24 3.82
CA LYS A 353 0.03 13.47 2.41
C LYS A 353 -0.84 12.66 1.44
N ARG A 354 -1.12 11.40 1.74
CA ARG A 354 -2.01 10.54 0.94
C ARG A 354 -3.45 11.09 0.93
N ALA A 355 -3.98 11.49 2.08
CA ALA A 355 -5.31 12.09 2.18
C ALA A 355 -5.42 13.39 1.34
N LYS A 356 -4.41 14.27 1.43
CA LYS A 356 -4.32 15.50 0.61
C LYS A 356 -4.29 15.17 -0.89
N THR A 357 -3.50 14.17 -1.28
CA THR A 357 -3.44 13.70 -2.68
C THR A 357 -4.79 13.20 -3.18
N ALA A 358 -5.51 12.42 -2.37
CA ALA A 358 -6.85 11.93 -2.72
C ALA A 358 -7.85 13.07 -2.88
N LEU A 359 -7.81 14.07 -2.01
CA LEU A 359 -8.66 15.26 -2.09
C LEU A 359 -8.35 16.09 -3.34
N ILE A 360 -7.07 16.30 -3.67
CA ILE A 360 -6.65 16.97 -4.92
C ILE A 360 -7.17 16.20 -6.12
N SER A 361 -6.96 14.89 -6.18
CA SER A 361 -7.39 14.04 -7.29
C SER A 361 -8.92 14.16 -7.50
N ARG A 362 -9.71 14.09 -6.42
CA ARG A 362 -11.16 14.27 -6.46
C ARG A 362 -11.56 15.65 -6.97
N GLN A 363 -10.90 16.71 -6.48
CA GLN A 363 -11.21 18.08 -6.88
C GLN A 363 -10.85 18.32 -8.35
N VAL A 364 -9.68 17.86 -8.81
CA VAL A 364 -9.29 17.93 -10.22
C VAL A 364 -10.28 17.20 -11.11
N ALA A 365 -10.70 15.98 -10.70
CA ALA A 365 -11.71 15.22 -11.45
C ALA A 365 -13.03 15.97 -11.56
N LYS A 366 -13.50 16.57 -10.47
CA LYS A 366 -14.75 17.35 -10.41
C LYS A 366 -14.68 18.59 -11.30
N ASP A 367 -13.63 19.38 -11.17
CA ASP A 367 -13.48 20.66 -11.89
C ASP A 367 -13.30 20.48 -13.41
N ASN A 368 -12.77 19.32 -13.82
CA ASN A 368 -12.46 19.02 -15.23
C ASN A 368 -13.35 17.93 -15.84
N ASN A 369 -14.43 17.52 -15.14
CA ASN A 369 -15.38 16.50 -15.60
C ASN A 369 -14.70 15.18 -16.01
N ILE A 370 -13.69 14.76 -15.25
CA ILE A 370 -12.95 13.51 -15.50
C ILE A 370 -13.75 12.36 -14.86
N HIS A 371 -14.42 11.58 -15.69
CA HIS A 371 -15.22 10.44 -15.27
C HIS A 371 -14.69 9.13 -15.85
N VAL A 372 -15.02 8.03 -15.20
CA VAL A 372 -14.78 6.67 -15.67
C VAL A 372 -16.11 6.07 -16.08
N HIS A 373 -16.17 5.54 -17.30
CA HIS A 373 -17.37 4.90 -17.81
C HIS A 373 -17.38 3.41 -17.48
N ASP A 374 -18.56 2.82 -17.37
CA ASP A 374 -18.74 1.40 -17.07
C ASP A 374 -18.01 0.48 -18.07
N GLU A 375 -17.89 0.90 -19.33
CA GLU A 375 -17.16 0.16 -20.35
C GLU A 375 -15.66 0.02 -20.03
N GLU A 376 -15.05 1.07 -19.47
CA GLU A 376 -13.64 1.07 -19.09
C GLU A 376 -13.40 0.19 -17.87
N ILE A 377 -14.30 0.25 -16.89
CA ILE A 377 -14.26 -0.63 -15.71
C ILE A 377 -14.39 -2.09 -16.14
N ASN A 378 -15.35 -2.39 -17.02
CA ASN A 378 -15.57 -3.75 -17.53
C ASN A 378 -14.37 -4.26 -18.34
N LYS A 379 -13.71 -3.38 -19.10
CA LYS A 379 -12.49 -3.73 -19.84
C LYS A 379 -11.34 -4.09 -18.89
N GLU A 380 -11.14 -3.29 -17.85
CA GLU A 380 -10.08 -3.55 -16.84
C GLU A 380 -10.37 -4.86 -16.08
N ILE A 381 -11.63 -5.10 -15.68
CA ILE A 381 -12.05 -6.36 -15.05
C ILE A 381 -11.73 -7.55 -15.96
N LYS A 382 -12.08 -7.49 -17.25
CA LYS A 382 -11.78 -8.58 -18.20
C LYS A 382 -10.29 -8.84 -18.33
N MET A 383 -9.46 -7.81 -18.36
CA MET A 383 -7.99 -7.96 -18.40
C MET A 383 -7.48 -8.67 -17.12
N MET A 384 -8.02 -8.30 -15.95
CA MET A 384 -7.69 -8.96 -14.68
C MET A 384 -8.17 -10.42 -14.66
N GLU A 385 -9.39 -10.72 -15.17
CA GLU A 385 -9.91 -12.08 -15.30
C GLU A 385 -9.01 -12.97 -16.18
N GLU A 386 -8.54 -12.46 -17.31
CA GLU A 386 -7.61 -13.17 -18.20
C GLU A 386 -6.26 -13.44 -17.53
N MET A 387 -5.73 -12.46 -16.81
CA MET A 387 -4.43 -12.56 -16.13
C MET A 387 -4.45 -13.53 -14.96
N TYR A 388 -5.56 -13.58 -14.19
CA TYR A 388 -5.69 -14.37 -12.96
C TYR A 388 -6.71 -15.51 -13.08
N LYS A 389 -6.99 -15.99 -14.30
CA LYS A 389 -8.01 -17.02 -14.59
C LYS A 389 -7.88 -18.30 -13.75
N ASP A 390 -6.66 -18.68 -13.37
CA ASP A 390 -6.37 -19.89 -12.61
C ASP A 390 -6.51 -19.69 -11.08
N ASN A 391 -6.70 -18.46 -10.60
CA ASN A 391 -6.89 -18.13 -9.19
C ASN A 391 -8.39 -17.93 -8.88
N LYS A 392 -9.03 -19.01 -8.38
CA LYS A 392 -10.47 -19.02 -8.08
C LYS A 392 -10.89 -17.96 -7.05
N GLU A 393 -10.10 -17.78 -5.99
CA GLU A 393 -10.39 -16.80 -4.94
C GLU A 393 -10.34 -15.37 -5.49
N TYR A 394 -9.35 -15.05 -6.32
CA TYR A 394 -9.24 -13.77 -6.98
C TYR A 394 -10.45 -13.51 -7.90
N MET A 395 -10.87 -14.52 -8.68
CA MET A 395 -12.03 -14.44 -9.56
C MET A 395 -13.35 -14.21 -8.81
N GLU A 396 -13.50 -14.79 -7.61
CA GLU A 396 -14.67 -14.52 -6.75
C GLU A 396 -14.64 -13.10 -6.19
N ASN A 397 -13.46 -12.63 -5.78
CA ASN A 397 -13.29 -11.27 -5.27
C ASN A 397 -13.57 -10.20 -6.34
N LEU A 398 -13.21 -10.42 -7.60
CA LEU A 398 -13.50 -9.49 -8.71
C LEU A 398 -14.98 -9.21 -8.92
N LYS A 399 -15.87 -10.12 -8.48
CA LYS A 399 -17.34 -9.97 -8.62
C LYS A 399 -17.96 -9.08 -7.53
N LYS A 400 -17.21 -8.71 -6.51
CA LYS A 400 -17.70 -7.90 -5.40
C LYS A 400 -17.88 -6.45 -5.82
N PRO A 401 -18.98 -5.78 -5.45
CA PRO A 401 -19.21 -4.36 -5.77
C PRO A 401 -18.07 -3.45 -5.29
N GLU A 402 -17.51 -3.71 -4.10
CA GLU A 402 -16.44 -2.90 -3.51
C GLU A 402 -15.15 -2.95 -4.35
N VAL A 403 -14.89 -4.10 -5.02
CA VAL A 403 -13.75 -4.22 -5.93
C VAL A 403 -13.97 -3.42 -7.20
N ARG A 404 -15.21 -3.43 -7.72
CA ARG A 404 -15.58 -2.61 -8.88
C ARG A 404 -15.39 -1.12 -8.58
N ASP A 405 -15.81 -0.64 -7.41
CA ASP A 405 -15.63 0.74 -6.98
C ASP A 405 -14.14 1.09 -6.83
N THR A 406 -13.35 0.17 -6.31
CA THR A 406 -11.89 0.33 -6.21
C THR A 406 -11.23 0.46 -7.58
N ILE A 407 -11.64 -0.35 -8.55
CA ILE A 407 -11.16 -0.29 -9.94
C ILE A 407 -11.56 1.05 -10.56
N ALA A 408 -12.81 1.48 -10.38
CA ALA A 408 -13.29 2.78 -10.88
C ALA A 408 -12.46 3.94 -10.33
N MET A 409 -12.19 3.94 -9.02
CA MET A 409 -11.35 4.95 -8.36
C MET A 409 -9.91 4.93 -8.89
N THR A 410 -9.33 3.75 -9.08
CA THR A 410 -7.98 3.60 -9.63
C THR A 410 -7.88 4.14 -11.06
N LEU A 411 -8.87 3.83 -11.90
CA LEU A 411 -8.95 4.35 -13.27
C LEU A 411 -9.13 5.87 -13.27
N GLN A 412 -9.97 6.42 -12.40
CA GLN A 412 -10.16 7.86 -12.27
C GLN A 412 -8.86 8.55 -11.87
N ASN A 413 -8.14 8.03 -10.86
CA ASN A 413 -6.85 8.58 -10.45
C ASN A 413 -5.83 8.53 -11.58
N ARG A 414 -5.80 7.45 -12.37
CA ARG A 414 -4.95 7.33 -13.56
C ARG A 414 -5.27 8.42 -14.60
N LYS A 415 -6.54 8.67 -14.90
CA LYS A 415 -6.97 9.73 -15.80
C LYS A 415 -6.61 11.12 -15.28
N VAL A 416 -6.79 11.36 -13.99
CA VAL A 416 -6.41 12.62 -13.33
C VAL A 416 -4.91 12.86 -13.48
N MET A 417 -4.07 11.86 -13.22
CA MET A 417 -2.62 11.99 -13.39
C MET A 417 -2.23 12.24 -14.85
N GLN A 418 -2.84 11.55 -15.80
CA GLN A 418 -2.62 11.79 -17.23
C GLN A 418 -3.00 13.23 -17.60
N TRP A 419 -4.11 13.72 -17.11
CA TRP A 419 -4.56 15.09 -17.34
C TRP A 419 -3.58 16.11 -16.72
N LEU A 420 -3.16 15.91 -15.46
CA LEU A 420 -2.19 16.77 -14.77
C LEU A 420 -0.85 16.83 -15.52
N ARG A 421 -0.33 15.69 -15.97
CA ARG A 421 0.90 15.62 -16.77
C ARG A 421 0.77 16.44 -18.05
N ALA A 422 -0.32 16.26 -18.78
CA ALA A 422 -0.56 16.99 -20.02
C ALA A 422 -0.66 18.52 -19.78
N GLN A 423 -1.27 18.97 -18.68
CA GLN A 423 -1.34 20.39 -18.33
C GLN A 423 0.04 20.98 -17.97
N VAL A 424 0.88 20.21 -17.26
CA VAL A 424 2.22 20.68 -16.84
C VAL A 424 3.21 20.67 -18.00
N LEU A 425 3.09 19.68 -18.91
CA LEU A 425 3.95 19.59 -20.11
C LEU A 425 3.46 20.44 -21.29
N ASP A 426 2.30 21.11 -21.16
CA ASP A 426 1.62 21.84 -22.26
C ASP A 426 1.35 20.94 -23.50
N GLU A 427 1.11 19.66 -23.26
CA GLU A 427 0.83 18.65 -24.27
C GLU A 427 -0.66 18.55 -24.57
N GLN A 428 -1.03 18.20 -25.82
CA GLN A 428 -2.41 17.89 -26.17
C GLN A 428 -2.86 16.60 -25.45
N ILE A 429 -3.96 16.69 -24.70
CA ILE A 429 -4.54 15.53 -24.03
C ILE A 429 -5.06 14.55 -25.09
N PRO A 430 -4.66 13.26 -25.05
CA PRO A 430 -5.20 12.27 -25.98
C PRO A 430 -6.74 12.23 -25.91
N ASN A 431 -7.41 12.28 -27.04
CA ASN A 431 -8.87 12.39 -27.19
C ASN A 431 -9.70 11.29 -26.49
N ASN A 432 -9.07 10.23 -25.97
CA ASN A 432 -9.74 9.16 -25.22
C ASN A 432 -10.00 9.49 -23.74
N THR A 433 -9.57 10.65 -23.25
CA THR A 433 -9.63 10.97 -21.80
C THR A 433 -10.77 11.92 -21.45
N ILE A 434 -11.29 12.68 -22.43
CA ILE A 434 -12.36 13.67 -22.21
C ILE A 434 -13.37 13.55 -23.32
N HIS A 435 -14.52 12.97 -23.06
CA HIS A 435 -15.68 13.15 -23.91
C HIS A 435 -16.34 14.50 -23.57
N LYS A 436 -16.25 15.44 -24.53
CA LYS A 436 -17.10 16.64 -24.51
C LYS A 436 -18.55 16.20 -24.72
N HIS A 437 -19.40 16.45 -23.74
CA HIS A 437 -20.86 16.55 -23.91
C HIS A 437 -21.26 17.99 -24.16
#